data_ffaa5c5298870fc72c690559135cacb7
#
_entry.id   ffaa5c5298870fc72c690559135cacb7
#
_cell.length_a   1.000
_cell.length_b   1.000
_cell.length_c   1.000
_cell.angle_alpha   90.00
_cell.angle_beta   90.00
_cell.angle_gamma   90.00
#
_symmetry.space_group_name_H-M   'P 1'
#
loop_
_entity.id
_entity.type
_entity.pdbx_description
1 polymer ?
#
loop_
_entity_poly.entity_id
_entity_poly.type
_entity_poly.pdbx_seq_one_letter_code
_entity_poly.pdbx_strand_id
1 'polypeptide(L)'
;MPVLQILAHTPLWVWALFAFLVYRGVAAMGGREVSPYRVLIVPAVFFVWGASSLLERSDGSALNVAAFLGALLVGAAAGGVLASLTPAPRLSPATGLLAMPGSPVALVLNCVAFAAKYAGNVALALTSGAAAHAELASVVVAIGGLFAGLFWGRTLRQFQRALQADGRTATVAALAALVVGRRTSREA
;
A
#
# COMPACT_ATOMS: atom_id res chain seq x y z
N MET A 1 6.85 29.80 -5.56
CA MET A 1 5.82 29.86 -4.47
C MET A 1 6.49 29.44 -3.19
N PRO A 2 6.35 30.15 -2.07
CA PRO A 2 6.93 29.70 -0.80
C PRO A 2 6.25 28.39 -0.34
N VAL A 3 7.05 27.47 0.15
CA VAL A 3 6.60 26.14 0.64
C VAL A 3 5.42 26.27 1.62
N LEU A 4 5.39 27.33 2.41
CA LEU A 4 4.31 27.63 3.36
C LEU A 4 2.93 27.77 2.68
N GLN A 5 2.86 28.32 1.47
CA GLN A 5 1.59 28.42 0.74
C GLN A 5 1.08 27.06 0.27
N ILE A 6 1.97 26.18 -0.16
CA ILE A 6 1.62 24.80 -0.55
C ILE A 6 1.07 24.06 0.67
N LEU A 7 1.74 24.16 1.82
CA LEU A 7 1.30 23.55 3.06
C LEU A 7 -0.05 24.09 3.55
N ALA A 8 -0.27 25.42 3.44
CA ALA A 8 -1.52 26.04 3.85
C ALA A 8 -2.72 25.66 2.98
N HIS A 9 -2.49 25.34 1.70
CA HIS A 9 -3.55 24.89 0.77
C HIS A 9 -3.73 23.36 0.77
N THR A 10 -2.95 22.62 1.57
CA THR A 10 -3.10 21.16 1.69
C THR A 10 -4.30 20.84 2.57
N PRO A 11 -5.30 20.06 2.07
CA PRO A 11 -6.47 19.69 2.84
C PRO A 11 -6.10 18.94 4.14
N LEU A 12 -6.83 19.18 5.22
CA LEU A 12 -6.58 18.57 6.54
C LEU A 12 -6.59 17.03 6.51
N TRP A 13 -7.40 16.43 5.65
CA TRP A 13 -7.45 14.97 5.52
C TRP A 13 -6.12 14.36 5.06
N VAL A 14 -5.31 15.09 4.28
CA VAL A 14 -3.99 14.64 3.83
C VAL A 14 -3.04 14.52 5.01
N TRP A 15 -3.09 15.49 5.94
CA TRP A 15 -2.30 15.45 7.18
C TRP A 15 -2.77 14.34 8.12
N ALA A 16 -4.09 14.14 8.22
CA ALA A 16 -4.66 13.04 8.99
C ALA A 16 -4.22 11.68 8.43
N LEU A 17 -4.23 11.53 7.09
CA LEU A 17 -3.74 10.33 6.43
C LEU A 17 -2.24 10.12 6.68
N PHE A 18 -1.43 11.16 6.57
CA PHE A 18 0.01 11.08 6.88
C PHE A 18 0.26 10.64 8.32
N ALA A 19 -0.40 11.29 9.28
CA ALA A 19 -0.30 10.92 10.69
C ALA A 19 -0.72 9.46 10.94
N PHE A 20 -1.79 9.00 10.30
CA PHE A 20 -2.21 7.60 10.34
C PHE A 20 -1.15 6.64 9.77
N LEU A 21 -0.55 6.97 8.63
CA LEU A 21 0.49 6.15 8.01
C LEU A 21 1.77 6.09 8.87
N VAL A 22 2.17 7.22 9.45
CA VAL A 22 3.30 7.28 10.38
C VAL A 22 3.00 6.46 11.63
N TYR A 23 1.84 6.66 12.25
CA TYR A 23 1.41 5.87 13.42
C TYR A 23 1.43 4.36 13.12
N ARG A 24 0.88 3.94 11.98
CA ARG A 24 0.89 2.53 11.54
C ARG A 24 2.31 2.03 11.29
N GLY A 25 3.17 2.88 10.73
CA GLY A 25 4.57 2.56 10.47
C GLY A 25 5.38 2.40 11.75
N VAL A 26 5.25 3.33 12.70
CA VAL A 26 5.90 3.26 14.02
C VAL A 26 5.40 2.04 14.79
N ALA A 27 4.09 1.81 14.81
CA ALA A 27 3.52 0.61 15.43
C ALA A 27 4.00 -0.70 14.78
N ALA A 28 4.51 -0.68 13.56
CA ALA A 28 5.09 -1.83 12.88
C ALA A 28 6.58 -2.06 13.20
N MET A 29 7.25 -1.13 13.89
CA MET A 29 8.65 -1.30 14.31
C MET A 29 8.79 -2.27 15.48
N GLY A 30 7.77 -2.38 16.34
CA GLY A 30 7.71 -3.38 17.40
C GLY A 30 7.12 -4.71 16.87
N GLY A 31 7.65 -5.85 17.34
CA GLY A 31 7.01 -7.14 17.11
C GLY A 31 5.61 -7.16 17.73
N ARG A 32 4.59 -7.58 16.96
CA ARG A 32 3.20 -7.56 17.44
C ARG A 32 2.35 -8.65 16.79
N GLU A 33 1.36 -9.09 17.52
CA GLU A 33 0.30 -9.92 16.97
C GLU A 33 -0.80 -9.04 16.39
N VAL A 34 -1.12 -9.27 15.14
CA VAL A 34 -2.15 -8.50 14.40
C VAL A 34 -3.14 -9.43 13.72
N SER A 35 -4.39 -9.00 13.67
CA SER A 35 -5.38 -9.68 12.83
C SER A 35 -5.02 -9.56 11.36
N PRO A 36 -5.16 -10.63 10.57
CA PRO A 36 -4.83 -10.62 9.16
C PRO A 36 -5.51 -9.49 8.38
N TYR A 37 -6.79 -9.20 8.66
CA TYR A 37 -7.53 -8.12 7.98
C TYR A 37 -6.94 -6.71 8.25
N ARG A 38 -6.35 -6.49 9.43
CA ARG A 38 -5.71 -5.19 9.75
C ARG A 38 -4.46 -4.92 8.93
N VAL A 39 -3.80 -5.98 8.44
CA VAL A 39 -2.63 -5.86 7.58
C VAL A 39 -3.04 -5.34 6.19
N LEU A 40 -4.27 -5.62 5.74
CA LEU A 40 -4.80 -5.19 4.45
C LEU A 40 -5.19 -3.71 4.40
N ILE A 41 -5.31 -3.01 5.54
CA ILE A 41 -5.76 -1.61 5.57
C ILE A 41 -4.82 -0.71 4.76
N VAL A 42 -3.51 -0.81 4.97
CA VAL A 42 -2.54 0.05 4.26
C VAL A 42 -2.51 -0.24 2.76
N PRO A 43 -2.41 -1.50 2.29
CA PRO A 43 -2.56 -1.81 0.86
C PRO A 43 -3.86 -1.29 0.24
N ALA A 44 -4.99 -1.42 0.95
CA ALA A 44 -6.28 -0.94 0.48
C ALA A 44 -6.30 0.59 0.34
N VAL A 45 -5.76 1.32 1.32
CA VAL A 45 -5.66 2.79 1.26
C VAL A 45 -4.85 3.23 0.04
N PHE A 46 -3.67 2.65 -0.19
CA PHE A 46 -2.84 3.02 -1.34
C PHE A 46 -3.46 2.59 -2.68
N PHE A 47 -4.17 1.47 -2.70
CA PHE A 47 -4.89 1.03 -3.90
C PHE A 47 -6.03 2.00 -4.24
N VAL A 48 -6.88 2.34 -3.27
CA VAL A 48 -7.97 3.31 -3.48
C VAL A 48 -7.42 4.66 -3.92
N TRP A 49 -6.36 5.14 -3.26
CA TRP A 49 -5.73 6.41 -3.63
C TRP A 49 -5.04 6.36 -5.01
N GLY A 50 -4.46 5.23 -5.39
CA GLY A 50 -3.91 5.02 -6.73
C GLY A 50 -5.01 4.98 -7.80
N ALA A 51 -6.07 4.23 -7.53
CA ALA A 51 -7.22 4.11 -8.43
C ALA A 51 -7.98 5.44 -8.59
N SER A 52 -8.17 6.22 -7.52
CA SER A 52 -8.78 7.55 -7.62
C SER A 52 -7.98 8.47 -8.53
N SER A 53 -6.65 8.45 -8.43
CA SER A 53 -5.77 9.22 -9.33
C SER A 53 -5.92 8.80 -10.80
N LEU A 54 -6.14 7.51 -11.06
CA LEU A 54 -6.42 7.01 -12.40
C LEU A 54 -7.78 7.53 -12.91
N LEU A 55 -8.83 7.45 -12.09
CA LEU A 55 -10.19 7.87 -12.47
C LEU A 55 -10.29 9.39 -12.68
N GLU A 56 -9.66 10.18 -11.83
CA GLU A 56 -9.70 11.64 -11.89
C GLU A 56 -8.89 12.24 -13.06
N ARG A 57 -7.85 11.53 -13.52
CA ARG A 57 -6.85 12.09 -14.46
C ARG A 57 -6.74 11.35 -15.77
N SER A 58 -7.39 10.20 -15.86
CA SER A 58 -7.44 9.42 -17.09
C SER A 58 -8.78 9.70 -17.75
N ASP A 59 -8.82 10.55 -18.76
CA ASP A 59 -10.00 10.77 -19.63
C ASP A 59 -10.39 9.48 -20.41
N GLY A 60 -10.30 8.30 -19.74
CA GLY A 60 -10.48 7.00 -20.36
C GLY A 60 -9.28 6.54 -21.22
N SER A 61 -8.15 7.24 -21.15
CA SER A 61 -6.96 6.88 -21.93
C SER A 61 -6.47 5.49 -21.61
N ALA A 62 -6.49 4.61 -22.60
CA ALA A 62 -5.96 3.24 -22.50
C ALA A 62 -4.47 3.24 -22.08
N LEU A 63 -3.72 4.26 -22.46
CA LEU A 63 -2.31 4.42 -22.08
C LEU A 63 -2.14 4.59 -20.56
N ASN A 64 -2.97 5.43 -19.92
CA ASN A 64 -2.91 5.65 -18.48
C ASN A 64 -3.33 4.39 -17.70
N VAL A 65 -4.32 3.66 -18.20
CA VAL A 65 -4.71 2.36 -17.63
C VAL A 65 -3.58 1.36 -17.74
N ALA A 66 -2.96 1.24 -18.92
CA ALA A 66 -1.82 0.35 -19.14
C ALA A 66 -0.61 0.73 -18.28
N ALA A 67 -0.31 2.03 -18.15
CA ALA A 67 0.77 2.52 -17.28
C ALA A 67 0.51 2.19 -15.81
N PHE A 68 -0.73 2.39 -15.33
CA PHE A 68 -1.12 2.03 -13.97
C PHE A 68 -0.98 0.53 -13.70
N LEU A 69 -1.52 -0.31 -14.59
CA LEU A 69 -1.48 -1.78 -14.44
C LEU A 69 -0.05 -2.31 -14.56
N GLY A 70 0.73 -1.82 -15.52
CA GLY A 70 2.14 -2.18 -15.67
C GLY A 70 2.96 -1.82 -14.42
N ALA A 71 2.80 -0.59 -13.92
CA ALA A 71 3.46 -0.13 -12.70
C ALA A 71 2.99 -0.94 -11.47
N LEU A 72 1.70 -1.30 -11.39
CA LEU A 72 1.16 -2.14 -10.32
C LEU A 72 1.81 -3.54 -10.33
N LEU A 73 1.98 -4.16 -11.49
CA LEU A 73 2.64 -5.46 -11.60
C LEU A 73 4.13 -5.38 -11.19
N VAL A 74 4.86 -4.36 -11.67
CA VAL A 74 6.25 -4.11 -11.28
C VAL A 74 6.34 -3.87 -9.77
N GLY A 75 5.47 -3.04 -9.23
CA GLY A 75 5.38 -2.80 -7.79
C GLY A 75 5.09 -4.07 -7.00
N ALA A 76 4.16 -4.92 -7.48
CA ALA A 76 3.83 -6.18 -6.81
C ALA A 76 5.03 -7.14 -6.79
N ALA A 77 5.77 -7.24 -7.87
CA ALA A 77 7.00 -8.03 -7.92
C ALA A 77 8.05 -7.50 -6.93
N ALA A 78 8.31 -6.19 -6.95
CA ALA A 78 9.26 -5.54 -6.03
C ALA A 78 8.84 -5.71 -4.56
N GLY A 79 7.55 -5.55 -4.26
CA GLY A 79 6.99 -5.77 -2.92
C GLY A 79 7.15 -7.22 -2.44
N GLY A 80 6.95 -8.19 -3.34
CA GLY A 80 7.19 -9.60 -3.09
C GLY A 80 8.65 -9.90 -2.75
N VAL A 81 9.58 -9.35 -3.54
CA VAL A 81 11.03 -9.45 -3.26
C VAL A 81 11.36 -8.83 -1.91
N LEU A 82 10.90 -7.62 -1.64
CA LEU A 82 11.14 -6.93 -0.37
C LEU A 82 10.61 -7.72 0.83
N ALA A 83 9.42 -8.35 0.70
CA ALA A 83 8.91 -9.24 1.73
C ALA A 83 9.80 -10.46 1.95
N SER A 84 10.46 -10.97 0.91
CA SER A 84 11.37 -12.11 1.03
C SER A 84 12.66 -11.76 1.78
N LEU A 85 13.08 -10.50 1.75
CA LEU A 85 14.25 -9.99 2.46
C LEU A 85 13.98 -9.66 3.94
N THR A 86 12.71 -9.69 4.38
CA THR A 86 12.33 -9.42 5.77
C THR A 86 11.99 -10.73 6.49
N PRO A 87 12.09 -10.80 7.83
CA PRO A 87 11.71 -12.00 8.57
C PRO A 87 10.25 -12.40 8.31
N ALA A 88 10.00 -13.70 8.19
CA ALA A 88 8.66 -14.21 7.91
C ALA A 88 7.73 -14.02 9.12
N PRO A 89 6.49 -13.55 8.89
CA PRO A 89 5.47 -13.59 9.94
C PRO A 89 5.09 -15.05 10.23
N ARG A 90 4.58 -15.30 11.43
CA ARG A 90 4.12 -16.63 11.86
C ARG A 90 2.65 -16.57 12.27
N LEU A 91 1.88 -17.60 11.94
CA LEU A 91 0.55 -17.75 12.48
C LEU A 91 0.66 -18.28 13.93
N SER A 92 -0.04 -17.62 14.85
CA SER A 92 -0.21 -18.14 16.22
C SER A 92 -1.35 -19.18 16.21
N PRO A 93 -1.06 -20.46 16.44
CA PRO A 93 -2.10 -21.51 16.38
C PRO A 93 -3.20 -21.30 17.43
N ALA A 94 -2.84 -20.70 18.57
CA ALA A 94 -3.77 -20.50 19.69
C ALA A 94 -4.75 -19.35 19.44
N THR A 95 -4.33 -18.28 18.73
CA THR A 95 -5.13 -17.05 18.60
C THR A 95 -5.57 -16.76 17.17
N GLY A 96 -5.03 -17.47 16.17
CA GLY A 96 -5.23 -17.19 14.75
C GLY A 96 -4.71 -15.80 14.32
N LEU A 97 -3.89 -15.17 15.17
CA LEU A 97 -3.25 -13.88 14.91
C LEU A 97 -1.96 -14.08 14.13
N LEU A 98 -1.59 -13.08 13.36
CA LEU A 98 -0.31 -13.03 12.67
C LEU A 98 0.72 -12.36 13.59
N ALA A 99 1.71 -13.12 14.04
CA ALA A 99 2.87 -12.58 14.73
C ALA A 99 3.81 -11.94 13.69
N MET A 100 3.75 -10.63 13.60
CA MET A 100 4.57 -9.84 12.68
C MET A 100 5.88 -9.48 13.37
N PRO A 101 7.04 -9.83 12.79
CA PRO A 101 8.31 -9.33 13.30
C PRO A 101 8.37 -7.82 13.12
N GLY A 102 8.97 -7.12 14.10
CA GLY A 102 9.18 -5.68 14.02
C GLY A 102 10.10 -5.32 12.84
N SER A 103 9.72 -4.30 12.07
CA SER A 103 10.53 -3.85 10.94
C SER A 103 10.27 -2.37 10.63
N PRO A 104 11.33 -1.56 10.47
CA PRO A 104 11.21 -0.16 10.05
C PRO A 104 10.76 -0.01 8.58
N VAL A 105 10.84 -1.08 7.80
CA VAL A 105 10.51 -1.07 6.36
C VAL A 105 9.09 -0.55 6.10
N ALA A 106 8.12 -0.89 6.96
CA ALA A 106 6.76 -0.40 6.79
C ALA A 106 6.67 1.12 6.96
N LEU A 107 7.39 1.69 7.94
CA LEU A 107 7.45 3.13 8.16
C LEU A 107 8.09 3.85 6.96
N VAL A 108 9.27 3.38 6.54
CA VAL A 108 9.98 3.97 5.40
C VAL A 108 9.13 3.93 4.14
N LEU A 109 8.51 2.79 3.83
CA LEU A 109 7.64 2.67 2.66
C LEU A 109 6.43 3.60 2.72
N ASN A 110 5.78 3.71 3.88
CA ASN A 110 4.65 4.62 4.05
C ASN A 110 5.07 6.08 3.80
N CYS A 111 6.20 6.51 4.38
CA CYS A 111 6.72 7.87 4.21
C CYS A 111 7.13 8.15 2.76
N VAL A 112 7.86 7.23 2.12
CA VAL A 112 8.30 7.38 0.72
C VAL A 112 7.10 7.42 -0.22
N ALA A 113 6.15 6.50 -0.06
CA ALA A 113 4.95 6.45 -0.90
C ALA A 113 4.10 7.73 -0.73
N PHE A 114 3.92 8.20 0.51
CA PHE A 114 3.22 9.45 0.77
C PHE A 114 3.96 10.63 0.14
N ALA A 115 5.27 10.76 0.35
CA ALA A 115 6.07 11.85 -0.20
C ALA A 115 6.03 11.87 -1.73
N ALA A 116 6.18 10.72 -2.38
CA ALA A 116 6.11 10.62 -3.85
C ALA A 116 4.74 11.04 -4.40
N LYS A 117 3.64 10.57 -3.77
CA LYS A 117 2.28 10.96 -4.14
C LYS A 117 2.02 12.44 -3.89
N TYR A 118 2.44 12.96 -2.74
CA TYR A 118 2.29 14.38 -2.40
C TYR A 118 3.06 15.27 -3.37
N ALA A 119 4.35 14.98 -3.61
CA ALA A 119 5.19 15.72 -4.54
C ALA A 119 4.63 15.71 -5.97
N GLY A 120 4.14 14.56 -6.44
CA GLY A 120 3.50 14.45 -7.74
C GLY A 120 2.24 15.33 -7.86
N ASN A 121 1.39 15.36 -6.82
CA ASN A 121 0.20 16.21 -6.81
C ASN A 121 0.56 17.70 -6.76
N VAL A 122 1.56 18.08 -5.97
CA VAL A 122 2.07 19.47 -5.92
C VAL A 122 2.65 19.87 -7.28
N ALA A 123 3.46 19.02 -7.89
CA ALA A 123 4.03 19.29 -9.21
C ALA A 123 2.94 19.50 -10.26
N LEU A 124 1.89 18.67 -10.26
CA LEU A 124 0.72 18.86 -11.13
C LEU A 124 0.03 20.21 -10.92
N ALA A 125 -0.18 20.59 -9.66
CA ALA A 125 -0.82 21.87 -9.33
C ALA A 125 -0.01 23.09 -9.78
N LEU A 126 1.31 22.95 -9.93
CA LEU A 126 2.23 24.01 -10.36
C LEU A 126 2.50 23.98 -11.86
N THR A 127 2.13 22.93 -12.56
CA THR A 127 2.41 22.77 -13.99
C THR A 127 1.39 23.54 -14.82
N SER A 128 1.86 24.49 -15.61
CA SER A 128 1.10 25.21 -16.62
C SER A 128 1.38 24.64 -18.01
N GLY A 129 0.33 24.53 -18.83
CA GLY A 129 0.42 23.96 -20.18
C GLY A 129 -0.15 22.54 -20.27
N ALA A 130 -1.10 22.36 -21.20
CA ALA A 130 -1.89 21.13 -21.29
C ALA A 130 -1.05 19.88 -21.56
N ALA A 131 -0.05 19.96 -22.45
CA ALA A 131 0.80 18.82 -22.80
C ALA A 131 1.67 18.36 -21.60
N ALA A 132 2.38 19.30 -20.95
CA ALA A 132 3.21 18.99 -19.80
C ALA A 132 2.37 18.47 -18.62
N HIS A 133 1.17 19.01 -18.44
CA HIS A 133 0.25 18.53 -17.42
C HIS A 133 -0.21 17.09 -17.69
N ALA A 134 -0.53 16.73 -18.93
CA ALA A 134 -0.94 15.37 -19.30
C ALA A 134 0.20 14.35 -19.11
N GLU A 135 1.41 14.69 -19.51
CA GLU A 135 2.59 13.82 -19.28
C GLU A 135 2.83 13.58 -17.79
N LEU A 136 2.83 14.65 -16.99
CA LEU A 136 3.03 14.55 -15.55
C LEU A 136 1.88 13.78 -14.86
N ALA A 137 0.64 13.95 -15.32
CA ALA A 137 -0.51 13.20 -14.84
C ALA A 137 -0.31 11.68 -15.04
N SER A 138 0.17 11.27 -16.22
CA SER A 138 0.49 9.87 -16.52
C SER A 138 1.56 9.30 -15.58
N VAL A 139 2.60 10.08 -15.28
CA VAL A 139 3.65 9.70 -14.31
C VAL A 139 3.06 9.54 -12.91
N VAL A 140 2.20 10.47 -12.46
CA VAL A 140 1.56 10.39 -11.14
C VAL A 140 0.63 9.18 -11.02
N VAL A 141 -0.07 8.84 -12.10
CA VAL A 141 -0.90 7.63 -12.20
C VAL A 141 -0.04 6.37 -12.08
N ALA A 142 1.08 6.30 -12.82
CA ALA A 142 2.01 5.17 -12.75
C ALA A 142 2.63 5.02 -11.34
N ILE A 143 3.03 6.11 -10.69
CA ILE A 143 3.51 6.11 -9.30
C ILE A 143 2.43 5.54 -8.36
N GLY A 144 1.17 5.90 -8.58
CA GLY A 144 0.03 5.35 -7.84
C GLY A 144 -0.08 3.84 -7.97
N GLY A 145 0.00 3.31 -9.20
CA GLY A 145 0.03 1.87 -9.47
C GLY A 145 1.22 1.18 -8.81
N LEU A 146 2.41 1.76 -8.94
CA LEU A 146 3.65 1.20 -8.39
C LEU A 146 3.56 0.98 -6.87
N PHE A 147 3.16 2.00 -6.11
CA PHE A 147 3.04 1.86 -4.67
C PHE A 147 1.87 0.97 -4.25
N ALA A 148 0.74 1.04 -4.94
CA ALA A 148 -0.36 0.11 -4.70
C ALA A 148 0.10 -1.34 -4.89
N GLY A 149 0.79 -1.64 -6.00
CA GLY A 149 1.38 -2.94 -6.26
C GLY A 149 2.38 -3.36 -5.20
N LEU A 150 3.30 -2.47 -4.83
CA LEU A 150 4.34 -2.75 -3.85
C LEU A 150 3.76 -3.15 -2.47
N PHE A 151 2.73 -2.47 -2.00
CA PHE A 151 2.07 -2.83 -0.74
C PHE A 151 1.30 -4.15 -0.87
N TRP A 152 0.59 -4.38 -1.97
CA TRP A 152 -0.13 -5.63 -2.19
C TRP A 152 0.81 -6.82 -2.35
N GLY A 153 1.85 -6.70 -3.18
CA GLY A 153 2.84 -7.76 -3.40
C GLY A 153 3.55 -8.15 -2.11
N ARG A 154 3.96 -7.12 -1.31
CA ARG A 154 4.57 -7.36 -0.01
C ARG A 154 3.62 -8.09 0.94
N THR A 155 2.37 -7.67 1.03
CA THR A 155 1.38 -8.27 1.92
C THR A 155 1.02 -9.69 1.53
N LEU A 156 0.78 -9.94 0.25
CA LEU A 156 0.49 -11.28 -0.27
C LEU A 156 1.66 -12.24 0.00
N ARG A 157 2.88 -11.79 -0.26
CA ARG A 157 4.07 -12.62 0.01
C ARG A 157 4.27 -12.91 1.49
N GLN A 158 3.98 -11.96 2.36
CA GLN A 158 4.01 -12.18 3.82
C GLN A 158 2.98 -13.24 4.25
N PHE A 159 1.76 -13.19 3.73
CA PHE A 159 0.73 -14.19 4.00
C PHE A 159 1.12 -15.57 3.46
N GLN A 160 1.65 -15.65 2.24
CA GLN A 160 2.16 -16.91 1.69
C GLN A 160 3.22 -17.54 2.59
N ARG A 161 4.19 -16.73 3.05
CA ARG A 161 5.27 -17.21 3.93
C ARG A 161 4.76 -17.64 5.31
N ALA A 162 3.74 -16.96 5.85
CA ALA A 162 3.11 -17.33 7.10
C ALA A 162 2.40 -18.69 6.98
N LEU A 163 1.67 -18.93 5.89
CA LEU A 163 1.00 -20.21 5.63
C LEU A 163 2.01 -21.35 5.41
N GLN A 164 3.07 -21.10 4.65
CA GLN A 164 4.13 -22.09 4.41
C GLN A 164 4.86 -22.48 5.70
N ALA A 165 5.08 -21.52 6.61
CA ALA A 165 5.68 -21.79 7.91
C ALA A 165 4.78 -22.66 8.81
N ASP A 166 3.47 -22.65 8.57
CA ASP A 166 2.47 -23.49 9.26
C ASP A 166 2.19 -24.82 8.50
N GLY A 167 3.01 -25.17 7.51
CA GLY A 167 2.86 -26.40 6.72
C GLY A 167 1.67 -26.42 5.77
N ARG A 168 1.04 -25.26 5.54
CA ARG A 168 -0.12 -25.12 4.64
C ARG A 168 0.29 -24.68 3.25
N THR A 169 -0.36 -25.24 2.24
CA THR A 169 -0.19 -24.77 0.86
C THR A 169 -0.82 -23.40 0.71
N ALA A 170 -0.04 -22.45 0.16
CA ALA A 170 -0.48 -21.06 -0.05
C ALA A 170 -1.41 -20.96 -1.28
N THR A 171 -2.62 -21.50 -1.17
CA THR A 171 -3.68 -21.37 -2.18
C THR A 171 -4.48 -20.08 -1.96
N VAL A 172 -5.16 -19.58 -3.01
CA VAL A 172 -6.07 -18.43 -2.90
C VAL A 172 -7.16 -18.69 -1.87
N ALA A 173 -7.66 -19.93 -1.78
CA ALA A 173 -8.63 -20.35 -0.79
C ALA A 173 -8.07 -20.27 0.64
N ALA A 174 -6.83 -20.69 0.87
CA ALA A 174 -6.17 -20.59 2.18
C ALA A 174 -5.93 -19.11 2.58
N LEU A 175 -5.56 -18.26 1.62
CA LEU A 175 -5.42 -16.81 1.84
C LEU A 175 -6.76 -16.15 2.20
N ALA A 176 -7.82 -16.51 1.49
CA ALA A 176 -9.18 -16.02 1.77
C ALA A 176 -9.66 -16.50 3.15
N ALA A 177 -9.49 -17.77 3.48
CA ALA A 177 -9.87 -18.35 4.78
C ALA A 177 -9.13 -17.66 5.93
N LEU A 178 -7.85 -17.31 5.76
CA LEU A 178 -7.05 -16.59 6.75
C LEU A 178 -7.62 -15.19 7.06
N VAL A 179 -8.17 -14.53 6.06
CA VAL A 179 -8.78 -13.19 6.20
C VAL A 179 -10.21 -13.30 6.76
N VAL A 180 -10.99 -14.28 6.30
CA VAL A 180 -12.43 -14.45 6.61
C VAL A 180 -12.65 -15.28 7.88
N GLY A 181 -11.79 -16.27 8.16
CA GLY A 181 -11.96 -17.33 9.17
C GLY A 181 -12.12 -16.87 10.62
N ARG A 182 -12.11 -15.56 10.87
CA ARG A 182 -12.34 -14.98 12.19
C ARG A 182 -13.76 -14.49 12.44
N ARG A 183 -14.61 -14.46 11.42
CA ARG A 183 -16.02 -14.11 11.64
C ARG A 183 -16.84 -15.26 12.24
N THR A 184 -16.46 -16.50 11.96
CA THR A 184 -17.22 -17.68 12.41
C THR A 184 -16.90 -18.13 13.83
N SER A 185 -15.74 -17.79 14.40
CA SER A 185 -15.33 -18.19 15.75
C SER A 185 -15.79 -17.25 16.87
N ARG A 186 -16.45 -16.14 16.56
CA ARG A 186 -16.94 -15.18 17.55
C ARG A 186 -18.46 -15.19 17.74
N GLU A 187 -19.17 -15.94 16.90
CA GLU A 187 -20.64 -16.05 16.94
C GLU A 187 -21.14 -17.43 17.39
N ALA A 188 -20.23 -18.30 17.83
CA ALA A 188 -20.51 -19.55 18.54
C ALA A 188 -20.01 -19.44 20.01
#